data_216d764cabb407d0574a382a224e6f89
#
_entry.id   216d764cabb407d0574a382a224e6f89
#
_cell.length_a   1.000
_cell.length_b   1.000
_cell.length_c   1.000
_cell.angle_alpha   90.00
_cell.angle_beta   90.00
_cell.angle_gamma   90.00
#
_symmetry.space_group_name_H-M   'P 1'
#
loop_
_entity.id
_entity.type
_entity.pdbx_description
1 polymer ?
#
loop_
_entity_poly.entity_id
_entity_poly.type
_entity_poly.pdbx_seq_one_letter_code
_entity_poly.pdbx_strand_id
1 'polypeptide(L)'
;MSAYYDLFEKPDIGRTGEQQPLYARFVPKGTIDKKEFIDRVHLFTGISRSVLEGTMAAFMDELRDCLANGWTVELGELGYFTPSLSCQRRAMEKDKVRAASVALRGLNFRLGKRFYEELGGKMKLERKPRPVVSASSDTFLSMERRFQLLDEYLQRNPCINRAQYARLTGRSYKQAINDLNLFIENGVLFRYGMGRN
;
A
#
# COMPACT_ATOMS: atom_id res chain seq x y z
N MET A 1 3.15 21.28 1.08
CA MET A 1 3.50 19.86 1.32
C MET A 1 3.10 19.07 0.09
N SER A 2 3.97 18.18 -0.40
CA SER A 2 3.74 17.43 -1.63
C SER A 2 3.26 16.01 -1.32
N ALA A 3 2.49 15.44 -2.22
CA ALA A 3 2.12 14.03 -2.18
C ALA A 3 3.15 13.20 -2.97
N TYR A 4 3.55 12.04 -2.43
CA TYR A 4 4.58 11.24 -3.06
C TYR A 4 4.00 10.18 -3.99
N TYR A 5 4.70 9.94 -5.10
CA TYR A 5 4.46 8.80 -5.98
C TYR A 5 5.76 8.06 -6.27
N ASP A 6 5.66 6.81 -6.68
CA ASP A 6 6.77 6.03 -7.24
C ASP A 6 6.32 5.34 -8.52
N LEU A 7 7.27 4.95 -9.35
CA LEU A 7 7.03 4.31 -10.64
C LEU A 7 7.26 2.80 -10.52
N PHE A 8 6.30 2.03 -10.98
CA PHE A 8 6.32 0.57 -11.01
C PHE A 8 6.08 0.08 -12.43
N GLU A 9 6.68 -1.03 -12.78
CA GLU A 9 6.36 -1.74 -14.02
C GLU A 9 5.04 -2.47 -13.88
N LYS A 10 4.22 -2.45 -14.93
CA LYS A 10 3.01 -3.28 -14.97
C LYS A 10 3.41 -4.76 -14.94
N PRO A 11 2.65 -5.61 -14.24
CA PRO A 11 2.90 -7.04 -14.29
C PRO A 11 2.75 -7.56 -15.72
N ASP A 12 3.73 -8.33 -16.19
CA ASP A 12 3.67 -9.00 -17.49
C ASP A 12 2.69 -10.19 -17.43
N ILE A 13 1.40 -9.89 -17.65
CA ILE A 13 0.33 -10.90 -17.65
C ILE A 13 0.48 -11.87 -18.82
N GLY A 14 1.03 -11.38 -19.94
CA GLY A 14 1.27 -12.17 -21.17
C GLY A 14 2.51 -13.03 -21.14
N ARG A 15 3.38 -12.90 -20.12
CA ARG A 15 4.69 -13.58 -20.03
C ARG A 15 5.53 -13.42 -21.29
N THR A 16 5.46 -12.26 -21.92
CA THR A 16 6.19 -11.96 -23.16
C THR A 16 7.68 -11.73 -22.92
N GLY A 17 8.09 -11.50 -21.67
CA GLY A 17 9.48 -11.15 -21.33
C GLY A 17 9.89 -9.73 -21.76
N GLU A 18 8.98 -8.98 -22.35
CA GLU A 18 9.21 -7.59 -22.76
C GLU A 18 9.10 -6.63 -21.59
N GLN A 19 9.84 -5.53 -21.65
CA GLN A 19 9.76 -4.47 -20.66
C GLN A 19 8.37 -3.83 -20.70
N GLN A 20 7.68 -3.88 -19.58
CA GLN A 20 6.32 -3.37 -19.45
C GLN A 20 6.31 -1.86 -19.18
N PRO A 21 5.26 -1.13 -19.62
CA PRO A 21 5.15 0.30 -19.38
C PRO A 21 5.07 0.61 -17.88
N LEU A 22 5.72 1.70 -17.49
CA LEU A 22 5.69 2.18 -16.10
C LEU A 22 4.35 2.84 -15.79
N TYR A 23 3.88 2.67 -14.57
CA TYR A 23 2.75 3.41 -14.03
C TYR A 23 3.10 4.07 -12.69
N ALA A 24 2.50 5.23 -12.44
CA ALA A 24 2.68 5.93 -11.19
C ALA A 24 1.75 5.36 -10.11
N ARG A 25 2.32 5.09 -8.94
CA ARG A 25 1.57 4.64 -7.76
C ARG A 25 1.75 5.65 -6.64
N PHE A 26 0.64 6.04 -6.04
CA PHE A 26 0.64 6.90 -4.86
C PHE A 26 1.36 6.21 -3.68
N VAL A 27 2.20 6.98 -2.99
CA VAL A 27 2.92 6.51 -1.80
C VAL A 27 2.40 7.29 -0.60
N PRO A 28 1.59 6.67 0.27
CA PRO A 28 1.04 7.36 1.43
C PRO A 28 2.16 7.73 2.42
N LYS A 29 2.04 8.89 3.04
CA LYS A 29 2.92 9.32 4.14
C LYS A 29 2.55 8.66 5.47
N GLY A 30 1.32 8.20 5.57
CA GLY A 30 0.71 7.60 6.74
C GLY A 30 -0.80 7.64 6.63
N THR A 31 -1.48 7.19 7.66
CA THR A 31 -2.94 7.27 7.79
C THR A 31 -3.27 8.25 8.89
N ILE A 32 -4.08 9.25 8.58
CA ILE A 32 -4.66 10.15 9.57
C ILE A 32 -5.88 9.43 10.14
N ASP A 33 -5.87 9.12 11.42
CA ASP A 33 -6.99 8.49 12.08
C ASP A 33 -8.14 9.48 12.38
N LYS A 34 -9.27 8.96 12.85
CA LYS A 34 -10.45 9.77 13.17
C LYS A 34 -10.13 10.88 14.17
N LYS A 35 -9.35 10.57 15.20
CA LYS A 35 -9.01 11.51 16.27
C LYS A 35 -8.13 12.65 15.74
N GLU A 36 -7.07 12.32 15.02
CA GLU A 36 -6.20 13.31 14.40
C GLU A 36 -6.96 14.18 13.38
N PHE A 37 -7.89 13.56 12.62
CA PHE A 37 -8.72 14.32 11.68
C PHE A 37 -9.62 15.32 12.39
N ILE A 38 -10.29 14.93 13.47
CA ILE A 38 -11.14 15.79 14.28
C ILE A 38 -10.30 16.90 14.92
N ASP A 39 -9.11 16.61 15.43
CA ASP A 39 -8.21 17.62 16.00
C ASP A 39 -7.83 18.68 14.96
N ARG A 40 -7.56 18.28 13.73
CA ARG A 40 -7.27 19.21 12.62
C ARG A 40 -8.47 20.11 12.29
N VAL A 41 -9.68 19.52 12.24
CA VAL A 41 -10.91 20.28 11.99
C VAL A 41 -11.17 21.27 13.15
N HIS A 42 -11.00 20.84 14.39
CA HIS A 42 -11.11 21.69 15.57
C HIS A 42 -10.17 22.89 15.50
N LEU A 43 -8.88 22.66 15.21
CA LEU A 43 -7.88 23.72 15.10
C LEU A 43 -8.20 24.72 13.99
N PHE A 44 -8.81 24.26 12.90
CA PHE A 44 -9.16 25.11 11.76
C PHE A 44 -10.46 25.88 11.97
N THR A 45 -11.47 25.29 12.62
CA THR A 45 -12.83 25.85 12.73
C THR A 45 -13.16 26.43 14.11
N GLY A 46 -12.43 26.03 15.15
CA GLY A 46 -12.75 26.36 16.55
C GLY A 46 -13.93 25.56 17.15
N ILE A 47 -14.58 24.67 16.38
CA ILE A 47 -15.69 23.85 16.88
C ILE A 47 -15.15 22.83 17.88
N SER A 48 -15.82 22.64 19.02
CA SER A 48 -15.34 21.71 20.04
C SER A 48 -15.26 20.27 19.54
N ARG A 49 -14.27 19.50 20.00
CA ARG A 49 -14.06 18.09 19.61
C ARG A 49 -15.27 17.23 19.86
N SER A 50 -15.93 17.39 21.01
CA SER A 50 -17.13 16.62 21.39
C SER A 50 -18.30 16.86 20.43
N VAL A 51 -18.47 18.10 19.97
CA VAL A 51 -19.50 18.42 18.97
C VAL A 51 -19.15 17.78 17.63
N LEU A 52 -17.89 17.85 17.18
CA LEU A 52 -17.44 17.21 15.94
C LEU A 52 -17.60 15.70 15.99
N GLU A 53 -17.25 15.05 17.11
CA GLU A 53 -17.41 13.61 17.31
C GLU A 53 -18.89 13.19 17.28
N GLY A 54 -19.74 13.91 17.99
CA GLY A 54 -21.18 13.66 18.01
C GLY A 54 -21.83 13.87 16.64
N THR A 55 -21.46 14.93 15.93
CA THR A 55 -21.95 15.19 14.57
C THR A 55 -21.52 14.10 13.61
N MET A 56 -20.26 13.65 13.67
CA MET A 56 -19.75 12.57 12.82
C MET A 56 -20.45 11.24 13.15
N ALA A 57 -20.74 10.96 14.41
CA ALA A 57 -21.46 9.75 14.79
C ALA A 57 -22.90 9.77 14.23
N ALA A 58 -23.65 10.87 14.45
CA ALA A 58 -25.01 11.02 13.94
C ALA A 58 -25.05 10.92 12.40
N PHE A 59 -24.09 11.52 11.73
CA PHE A 59 -23.95 11.44 10.29
C PHE A 59 -23.74 10.00 9.79
N MET A 60 -22.89 9.23 10.47
CA MET A 60 -22.64 7.84 10.10
C MET A 60 -23.84 6.94 10.37
N ASP A 61 -24.63 7.22 11.41
CA ASP A 61 -25.84 6.49 11.74
C ASP A 61 -26.91 6.73 10.69
N GLU A 62 -27.20 7.99 10.35
CA GLU A 62 -28.16 8.35 9.31
C GLU A 62 -27.77 7.81 7.93
N LEU A 63 -26.46 7.87 7.59
CA LEU A 63 -25.97 7.29 6.34
C LEU A 63 -26.24 5.79 6.26
N ARG A 64 -26.01 5.04 7.36
CA ARG A 64 -26.32 3.60 7.42
C ARG A 64 -27.81 3.34 7.24
N ASP A 65 -28.66 4.09 7.91
CA ASP A 65 -30.10 3.93 7.85
C ASP A 65 -30.66 4.22 6.47
N CYS A 66 -30.23 5.30 5.84
CA CYS A 66 -30.62 5.60 4.45
C CYS A 66 -30.20 4.50 3.49
N LEU A 67 -28.95 4.03 3.56
CA LEU A 67 -28.45 2.97 2.68
C LEU A 67 -29.14 1.62 2.93
N ALA A 68 -29.43 1.28 4.19
CA ALA A 68 -30.15 0.06 4.57
C ALA A 68 -31.59 0.07 4.04
N ASN A 69 -32.22 1.24 3.97
CA ASN A 69 -33.56 1.44 3.41
C ASN A 69 -33.58 1.54 1.88
N GLY A 70 -32.43 1.33 1.20
CA GLY A 70 -32.34 1.25 -0.26
C GLY A 70 -32.13 2.57 -0.96
N TRP A 71 -31.80 3.63 -0.21
CA TRP A 71 -31.50 4.93 -0.81
C TRP A 71 -30.05 5.02 -1.31
N THR A 72 -29.82 5.76 -2.35
CA THR A 72 -28.52 6.29 -2.69
C THR A 72 -28.37 7.64 -1.99
N VAL A 73 -27.27 7.85 -1.29
CA VAL A 73 -27.05 9.06 -0.53
C VAL A 73 -26.04 9.94 -1.27
N GLU A 74 -26.45 11.18 -1.56
CA GLU A 74 -25.59 12.23 -2.12
C GLU A 74 -25.14 13.16 -0.99
N LEU A 75 -23.84 13.34 -0.87
CA LEU A 75 -23.24 14.21 0.13
C LEU A 75 -22.55 15.42 -0.54
N GLY A 76 -23.34 16.13 -1.33
CA GLY A 76 -22.89 17.33 -2.02
C GLY A 76 -21.62 17.09 -2.85
N GLU A 77 -20.61 17.91 -2.62
CA GLU A 77 -19.35 17.83 -3.37
C GLU A 77 -18.56 16.52 -3.12
N LEU A 78 -18.77 15.88 -1.97
CA LEU A 78 -18.07 14.63 -1.65
C LEU A 78 -18.44 13.52 -2.64
N GLY A 79 -19.72 13.40 -2.99
CA GLY A 79 -20.17 12.43 -3.97
C GLY A 79 -21.29 11.52 -3.49
N TYR A 80 -21.39 10.34 -4.11
CA TYR A 80 -22.52 9.43 -3.98
C TYR A 80 -22.10 8.11 -3.32
N PHE A 81 -22.95 7.63 -2.42
CA PHE A 81 -22.82 6.33 -1.76
C PHE A 81 -23.98 5.43 -2.18
N THR A 82 -23.67 4.22 -2.67
CA THR A 82 -24.69 3.27 -3.16
C THR A 82 -24.33 1.86 -2.72
N PRO A 83 -25.25 1.09 -2.10
CA PRO A 83 -25.00 -0.31 -1.77
C PRO A 83 -24.67 -1.13 -3.00
N SER A 84 -23.74 -2.07 -2.88
CA SER A 84 -23.43 -3.06 -3.91
C SER A 84 -23.85 -4.43 -3.41
N LEU A 85 -24.60 -5.16 -4.24
CA LEU A 85 -25.11 -6.47 -3.91
C LEU A 85 -24.38 -7.56 -4.68
N SER A 86 -24.35 -8.76 -4.12
CA SER A 86 -23.85 -9.96 -4.76
C SER A 86 -24.83 -11.11 -4.61
N CYS A 87 -24.90 -11.96 -5.63
CA CYS A 87 -25.66 -13.20 -5.53
C CYS A 87 -24.70 -14.33 -5.09
N GLN A 88 -25.04 -15.03 -4.01
CA GLN A 88 -24.21 -16.13 -3.47
C GLN A 88 -24.29 -17.40 -4.35
N ARG A 89 -25.32 -17.52 -5.18
CA ARG A 89 -25.48 -18.65 -6.11
C ARG A 89 -25.37 -18.16 -7.55
N ARG A 90 -24.59 -18.88 -8.36
CA ARG A 90 -24.61 -18.71 -9.82
C ARG A 90 -25.91 -19.32 -10.35
N ALA A 91 -26.95 -18.51 -10.46
CA ALA A 91 -28.18 -18.89 -11.12
C ALA A 91 -28.19 -18.31 -12.53
N MET A 92 -28.42 -19.14 -13.52
CA MET A 92 -28.53 -18.71 -14.93
C MET A 92 -29.93 -18.21 -15.27
N GLU A 93 -30.93 -18.53 -14.44
CA GLU A 93 -32.34 -18.14 -14.65
C GLU A 93 -32.76 -17.18 -13.52
N LYS A 94 -33.44 -16.09 -13.93
CA LYS A 94 -33.90 -15.04 -12.99
C LYS A 94 -34.84 -15.57 -11.92
N ASP A 95 -35.68 -16.53 -12.25
CA ASP A 95 -36.73 -17.10 -11.35
C ASP A 95 -36.13 -18.00 -10.26
N LYS A 96 -34.87 -18.40 -10.37
CA LYS A 96 -34.17 -19.22 -9.40
C LYS A 96 -33.41 -18.41 -8.34
N VAL A 97 -33.34 -17.08 -8.46
CA VAL A 97 -32.69 -16.19 -7.51
C VAL A 97 -33.73 -15.74 -6.47
N ARG A 98 -33.63 -16.25 -5.25
CA ARG A 98 -34.45 -15.80 -4.13
C ARG A 98 -33.75 -14.68 -3.36
N ALA A 99 -34.53 -13.80 -2.72
CA ALA A 99 -33.98 -12.71 -1.89
C ALA A 99 -32.94 -13.19 -0.85
N ALA A 100 -33.13 -14.38 -0.28
CA ALA A 100 -32.21 -14.98 0.67
C ALA A 100 -30.82 -15.33 0.08
N SER A 101 -30.67 -15.38 -1.25
CA SER A 101 -29.38 -15.60 -1.90
C SER A 101 -28.67 -14.31 -2.32
N VAL A 102 -29.28 -13.15 -2.05
CA VAL A 102 -28.70 -11.84 -2.32
C VAL A 102 -28.15 -11.29 -1.02
N ALA A 103 -26.88 -10.86 -1.04
CA ALA A 103 -26.21 -10.29 0.13
C ALA A 103 -25.50 -8.99 -0.21
N LEU A 104 -25.33 -8.16 0.80
CA LEU A 104 -24.49 -6.97 0.68
C LEU A 104 -23.06 -7.39 0.34
N ARG A 105 -22.54 -6.92 -0.79
CA ARG A 105 -21.15 -7.10 -1.21
C ARG A 105 -20.25 -6.02 -0.63
N GLY A 106 -20.76 -4.80 -0.56
CA GLY A 106 -19.99 -3.64 -0.12
C GLY A 106 -20.69 -2.34 -0.45
N LEU A 107 -19.96 -1.26 -0.41
CA LEU A 107 -20.42 0.08 -0.71
C LEU A 107 -19.64 0.62 -1.91
N ASN A 108 -20.38 1.10 -2.93
CA ASN A 108 -19.79 1.86 -4.02
C ASN A 108 -19.77 3.34 -3.63
N PHE A 109 -18.62 3.95 -3.76
CA PHE A 109 -18.44 5.37 -3.59
C PHE A 109 -18.03 6.00 -4.93
N ARG A 110 -18.79 7.01 -5.37
CA ARG A 110 -18.49 7.78 -6.57
C ARG A 110 -18.17 9.21 -6.15
N LEU A 111 -16.94 9.59 -6.32
CA LEU A 111 -16.46 10.94 -5.99
C LEU A 111 -17.18 12.02 -6.80
N GLY A 112 -17.51 13.13 -6.18
CA GLY A 112 -18.09 14.31 -6.83
C GLY A 112 -17.06 14.98 -7.78
N LYS A 113 -17.54 15.45 -8.93
CA LYS A 113 -16.68 16.05 -9.96
C LYS A 113 -15.91 17.25 -9.43
N ARG A 114 -16.59 18.15 -8.71
CA ARG A 114 -15.98 19.35 -8.16
C ARG A 114 -14.89 19.03 -7.12
N PHE A 115 -15.16 18.07 -6.23
CA PHE A 115 -14.17 17.61 -5.26
C PHE A 115 -12.92 17.04 -5.95
N TYR A 116 -13.13 16.24 -7.00
CA TYR A 116 -12.03 15.68 -7.79
C TYR A 116 -11.15 16.77 -8.43
N GLU A 117 -11.79 17.76 -9.06
CA GLU A 117 -11.09 18.87 -9.71
C GLU A 117 -10.30 19.72 -8.69
N GLU A 118 -10.91 20.07 -7.55
CA GLU A 118 -10.26 20.82 -6.49
C GLU A 118 -9.11 20.05 -5.83
N LEU A 119 -9.29 18.76 -5.61
CA LEU A 119 -8.22 17.89 -5.09
C LEU A 119 -7.04 17.88 -6.06
N GLY A 120 -7.31 17.67 -7.36
CA GLY A 120 -6.30 17.68 -8.41
C GLY A 120 -5.54 19.00 -8.48
N GLY A 121 -6.25 20.11 -8.39
CA GLY A 121 -5.64 21.46 -8.39
C GLY A 121 -4.77 21.76 -7.15
N LYS A 122 -5.12 21.19 -6.00
CA LYS A 122 -4.34 21.34 -4.75
C LYS A 122 -3.19 20.36 -4.61
N MET A 123 -3.21 19.23 -5.36
CA MET A 123 -2.25 18.15 -5.23
C MET A 123 -0.94 18.49 -5.93
N LYS A 124 0.11 18.71 -5.16
CA LYS A 124 1.49 18.82 -5.68
C LYS A 124 2.13 17.44 -5.58
N LEU A 125 2.49 16.87 -6.74
CA LEU A 125 3.07 15.54 -6.84
C LEU A 125 4.60 15.62 -6.91
N GLU A 126 5.27 14.86 -6.07
CA GLU A 126 6.72 14.69 -6.08
C GLU A 126 7.06 13.20 -6.12
N ARG A 127 8.06 12.86 -6.89
CA ARG A 127 8.56 11.48 -6.85
C ARG A 127 9.16 11.24 -5.47
N LYS A 128 8.76 10.13 -4.84
CA LYS A 128 9.36 9.75 -3.55
C LYS A 128 10.88 9.74 -3.73
N PRO A 129 11.62 10.52 -2.91
CA PRO A 129 13.06 10.41 -2.92
C PRO A 129 13.36 8.94 -2.67
N ARG A 130 13.97 8.27 -3.63
CA ARG A 130 14.57 6.99 -3.31
C ARG A 130 15.43 7.29 -2.10
N PRO A 131 15.35 6.50 -1.00
CA PRO A 131 16.42 6.60 -0.04
C PRO A 131 17.63 6.53 -0.94
N VAL A 132 18.36 7.61 -0.97
CA VAL A 132 19.73 7.54 -1.39
C VAL A 132 20.27 6.55 -0.35
N VAL A 133 20.20 5.25 -0.69
CA VAL A 133 21.31 4.38 -0.33
C VAL A 133 22.41 5.21 -0.91
N SER A 134 22.99 6.02 -0.05
CA SER A 134 24.10 6.86 -0.44
C SER A 134 24.99 5.91 -1.22
N ALA A 135 24.89 6.04 -2.56
CA ALA A 135 26.07 5.84 -3.34
C ALA A 135 26.98 6.96 -2.87
N SER A 136 27.28 6.93 -1.55
CA SER A 136 28.48 7.51 -1.02
C SER A 136 29.51 6.75 -1.80
N SER A 137 29.92 7.45 -2.87
CA SER A 137 31.28 7.41 -3.36
C SER A 137 32.02 6.16 -2.89
N ASP A 138 32.20 5.19 -3.80
CA ASP A 138 33.36 4.30 -3.81
C ASP A 138 33.84 3.70 -2.48
N THR A 139 32.94 3.31 -1.62
CA THR A 139 33.23 2.25 -0.67
C THR A 139 32.49 1.00 -1.11
N PHE A 140 32.85 0.50 -2.30
CA PHE A 140 32.66 -0.91 -2.55
C PHE A 140 33.45 -1.63 -1.47
N LEU A 141 32.73 -2.05 -0.41
CA LEU A 141 33.33 -2.94 0.56
C LEU A 141 33.99 -4.07 -0.23
N SER A 142 35.30 -4.26 -0.05
CA SER A 142 35.99 -5.34 -0.71
C SER A 142 35.29 -6.66 -0.40
N MET A 143 35.49 -7.67 -1.21
CA MET A 143 34.86 -8.99 -0.96
C MET A 143 35.24 -9.50 0.44
N GLU A 144 36.52 -9.30 0.84
CA GLU A 144 37.04 -9.68 2.15
C GLU A 144 36.28 -8.94 3.28
N ARG A 145 36.01 -7.66 3.13
CA ARG A 145 35.31 -6.89 4.15
C ARG A 145 33.84 -7.29 4.27
N ARG A 146 33.17 -7.61 3.14
CA ARG A 146 31.81 -8.15 3.15
C ARG A 146 31.74 -9.52 3.81
N PHE A 147 32.77 -10.35 3.58
CA PHE A 147 32.88 -11.63 4.22
C PHE A 147 33.08 -11.50 5.74
N GLN A 148 33.96 -10.61 6.20
CA GLN A 148 34.14 -10.32 7.63
C GLN A 148 32.83 -9.90 8.30
N LEU A 149 32.08 -8.99 7.69
CA LEU A 149 30.78 -8.55 8.21
C LEU A 149 29.76 -9.70 8.27
N LEU A 150 29.78 -10.58 7.28
CA LEU A 150 28.96 -11.79 7.26
C LEU A 150 29.34 -12.74 8.40
N ASP A 151 30.64 -12.99 8.59
CA ASP A 151 31.14 -13.85 9.65
C ASP A 151 30.81 -13.31 11.05
N GLU A 152 31.06 -12.03 11.32
CA GLU A 152 30.68 -11.36 12.55
C GLU A 152 29.16 -11.45 12.83
N TYR A 153 28.35 -11.37 11.78
CA TYR A 153 26.90 -11.53 11.90
C TYR A 153 26.49 -12.96 12.25
N LEU A 154 27.10 -13.96 11.59
CA LEU A 154 26.80 -15.39 11.78
C LEU A 154 27.30 -15.92 13.14
N GLN A 155 28.31 -15.30 13.76
CA GLN A 155 28.72 -15.61 15.14
C GLN A 155 27.60 -15.31 16.16
N ARG A 156 26.68 -14.41 15.84
CA ARG A 156 25.57 -14.00 16.72
C ARG A 156 24.20 -14.53 16.26
N ASN A 157 24.11 -14.94 15.01
CA ASN A 157 22.85 -15.34 14.37
C ASN A 157 23.06 -16.64 13.61
N PRO A 158 22.18 -17.65 13.76
CA PRO A 158 22.37 -18.96 13.14
C PRO A 158 22.18 -18.98 11.61
N CYS A 159 21.58 -17.93 11.04
CA CYS A 159 21.31 -17.83 9.61
C CYS A 159 21.20 -16.38 9.15
N ILE A 160 21.33 -16.15 7.87
CA ILE A 160 21.15 -14.86 7.22
C ILE A 160 20.29 -15.01 5.96
N ASN A 161 19.40 -14.04 5.74
CA ASN A 161 18.67 -13.95 4.49
C ASN A 161 19.17 -12.80 3.60
N ARG A 162 18.75 -12.80 2.34
CA ARG A 162 19.16 -11.78 1.35
C ARG A 162 18.90 -10.33 1.80
N ALA A 163 17.80 -10.10 2.53
CA ALA A 163 17.46 -8.75 3.00
C ALA A 163 18.38 -8.29 4.13
N GLN A 164 18.72 -9.19 5.04
CA GLN A 164 19.65 -8.94 6.13
C GLN A 164 21.06 -8.70 5.59
N TYR A 165 21.52 -9.54 4.65
CA TYR A 165 22.81 -9.35 4.00
C TYR A 165 22.90 -8.04 3.21
N ALA A 166 21.86 -7.69 2.46
CA ALA A 166 21.79 -6.42 1.75
C ALA A 166 21.90 -5.21 2.69
N ARG A 167 21.24 -5.26 3.86
CA ARG A 167 21.34 -4.21 4.89
C ARG A 167 22.74 -4.15 5.52
N LEU A 168 23.32 -5.31 5.79
CA LEU A 168 24.64 -5.43 6.43
C LEU A 168 25.75 -4.86 5.56
N THR A 169 25.67 -5.10 4.25
CA THR A 169 26.74 -4.78 3.29
C THR A 169 26.47 -3.53 2.45
N GLY A 170 25.27 -2.94 2.55
CA GLY A 170 24.84 -1.82 1.70
C GLY A 170 24.57 -2.21 0.23
N ARG A 171 24.54 -3.50 -0.09
CA ARG A 171 24.34 -4.02 -1.46
C ARG A 171 22.88 -3.96 -1.90
N SER A 172 22.66 -3.85 -3.21
CA SER A 172 21.33 -4.08 -3.78
C SER A 172 20.91 -5.55 -3.61
N TYR A 173 19.60 -5.85 -3.60
CA TYR A 173 19.10 -7.23 -3.48
C TYR A 173 19.70 -8.19 -4.53
N LYS A 174 19.86 -7.73 -5.77
CA LYS A 174 20.46 -8.53 -6.85
C LYS A 174 21.93 -8.85 -6.56
N GLN A 175 22.68 -7.86 -6.12
CA GLN A 175 24.09 -8.03 -5.76
C GLN A 175 24.24 -8.89 -4.50
N ALA A 176 23.34 -8.72 -3.52
CA ALA A 176 23.32 -9.56 -2.31
C ALA A 176 23.09 -11.04 -2.63
N ILE A 177 22.20 -11.37 -3.57
CA ILE A 177 21.98 -12.74 -4.04
C ILE A 177 23.24 -13.29 -4.70
N ASN A 178 23.89 -12.51 -5.56
CA ASN A 178 25.11 -12.94 -6.23
C ASN A 178 26.24 -13.23 -5.25
N ASP A 179 26.45 -12.33 -4.27
CA ASP A 179 27.44 -12.53 -3.23
C ASP A 179 27.16 -13.79 -2.37
N LEU A 180 25.88 -13.98 -1.95
CA LEU A 180 25.50 -15.15 -1.16
C LEU A 180 25.64 -16.46 -1.95
N ASN A 181 25.30 -16.45 -3.24
CA ASN A 181 25.51 -17.62 -4.10
C ASN A 181 27.01 -17.96 -4.24
N LEU A 182 27.85 -16.94 -4.42
CA LEU A 182 29.30 -17.14 -4.48
C LEU A 182 29.86 -17.72 -3.18
N PHE A 183 29.37 -17.29 -2.01
CA PHE A 183 29.75 -17.90 -0.72
C PHE A 183 29.26 -19.33 -0.57
N ILE A 184 28.11 -19.69 -1.18
CA ILE A 184 27.61 -21.07 -1.21
C ILE A 184 28.47 -21.93 -2.16
N GLU A 185 28.81 -21.44 -3.35
CA GLU A 185 29.67 -22.12 -4.31
C GLU A 185 31.08 -22.38 -3.75
N ASN A 186 31.62 -21.45 -2.96
CA ASN A 186 32.89 -21.57 -2.28
C ASN A 186 32.82 -22.43 -0.99
N GLY A 187 31.67 -23.02 -0.67
CA GLY A 187 31.50 -23.89 0.50
C GLY A 187 31.48 -23.17 1.86
N VAL A 188 31.39 -21.85 1.85
CA VAL A 188 31.37 -21.03 3.07
C VAL A 188 29.98 -21.00 3.72
N LEU A 189 28.95 -21.05 2.91
CA LEU A 189 27.55 -21.07 3.35
C LEU A 189 26.82 -22.29 2.81
N PHE A 190 25.80 -22.72 3.56
CA PHE A 190 24.86 -23.73 3.11
C PHE A 190 23.46 -23.14 2.99
N ARG A 191 22.74 -23.55 1.94
CA ARG A 191 21.35 -23.14 1.79
C ARG A 191 20.47 -24.02 2.66
N TYR A 192 19.75 -23.41 3.60
CA TYR A 192 18.82 -24.10 4.49
C TYR A 192 17.38 -23.67 4.18
N GLY A 193 16.48 -24.65 4.10
CA GLY A 193 15.04 -24.42 3.86
C GLY A 193 14.63 -24.43 2.38
N MET A 194 13.39 -24.86 2.10
CA MET A 194 12.79 -24.74 0.77
C MET A 194 12.35 -23.28 0.57
N GLY A 195 13.15 -22.51 -0.16
CA GLY A 195 12.75 -21.19 -0.61
C GLY A 195 11.53 -21.30 -1.52
N ARG A 196 10.40 -20.83 -1.07
CA ARG A 196 9.33 -20.46 -2.01
C ARG A 196 9.77 -19.16 -2.69
N ASN A 197 9.88 -19.24 -4.02
CA ASN A 197 10.06 -18.06 -4.89
C ASN A 197 8.90 -17.08 -4.73
#